data_899547a589445b8d823262f7c89a40a6
#
_entry.id   899547a589445b8d823262f7c89a40a6
#
_cell.length_a   1.000
_cell.length_b   1.000
_cell.length_c   1.000
_cell.angle_alpha   90.00
_cell.angle_beta   90.00
_cell.angle_gamma   90.00
#
_symmetry.space_group_name_H-M   'P 1'
#
loop_
_entity.id
_entity.type
_entity.pdbx_description
1 polymer ?
#
loop_
_entity_poly.entity_id
_entity_poly.type
_entity_poly.pdbx_seq_one_letter_code
_entity_poly.pdbx_strand_id
1 'polypeptide(L)'
;MATTDDFGQGVSVASLSDAPNAEALAKNIANAIVQRSIMRFTSASNRNATITAPVEGMFAWLQDTDLLTVYSGSAWLPFLGTTVGDKKNDAYEAKATSYTTAFTAGSYEHCGASWVAPLSGKVKITVGARVQNSSTAGSLISPETRLGSTLGSGAVVETPTDSIGFSHYGVTYARGTAAHLLTGLTPGASYNTRLLHRCSVTGETAFFAFREVIVEPVS
;
A
#
# COMPACT_ATOMS: atom_id res chain seq x y z
N MET A 1 -48.57 2.56 -5.15
CA MET A 1 -47.31 2.72 -4.37
C MET A 1 -46.21 1.94 -5.10
N ALA A 2 -45.15 2.63 -5.52
CA ALA A 2 -44.04 1.94 -6.16
C ALA A 2 -43.51 0.81 -5.23
N THR A 3 -43.30 -0.37 -5.78
CA THR A 3 -42.71 -1.49 -5.06
C THR A 3 -41.18 -1.48 -5.23
N THR A 4 -40.45 -2.07 -4.31
CA THR A 4 -38.99 -2.26 -4.42
C THR A 4 -38.69 -3.59 -5.06
N ASP A 5 -37.46 -3.69 -5.64
CA ASP A 5 -36.95 -4.94 -6.24
C ASP A 5 -36.86 -6.11 -5.24
N ASP A 6 -36.93 -7.34 -5.76
CA ASP A 6 -36.93 -8.57 -4.96
C ASP A 6 -35.54 -8.90 -4.32
N PHE A 7 -34.50 -8.19 -4.72
CA PHE A 7 -33.12 -8.39 -4.23
C PHE A 7 -32.72 -7.38 -3.14
N GLY A 8 -33.66 -6.51 -2.71
CA GLY A 8 -33.41 -5.50 -1.67
C GLY A 8 -32.42 -4.42 -2.06
N GLN A 9 -32.22 -4.19 -3.37
CA GLN A 9 -31.29 -3.18 -3.88
C GLN A 9 -31.89 -1.77 -3.94
N GLY A 10 -33.14 -1.60 -3.53
CA GLY A 10 -33.81 -0.31 -3.51
C GLY A 10 -34.17 0.24 -4.89
N VAL A 11 -34.26 -0.62 -5.91
CA VAL A 11 -34.74 -0.22 -7.25
C VAL A 11 -36.24 -0.06 -7.21
N SER A 12 -36.74 1.14 -7.54
CA SER A 12 -38.16 1.37 -7.65
C SER A 12 -38.74 0.67 -8.89
N VAL A 13 -39.69 -0.20 -8.67
CA VAL A 13 -40.42 -0.90 -9.74
C VAL A 13 -41.80 -0.31 -9.88
N ALA A 14 -42.23 -0.03 -11.12
CA ALA A 14 -43.58 0.46 -11.37
C ALA A 14 -44.63 -0.60 -11.04
N SER A 15 -45.74 -0.18 -10.43
CA SER A 15 -46.90 -1.02 -10.17
C SER A 15 -48.00 -0.77 -11.19
N LEU A 16 -48.95 -1.71 -11.28
CA LEU A 16 -50.08 -1.57 -12.19
C LEU A 16 -51.00 -0.36 -11.88
N SER A 17 -50.87 0.22 -10.69
CA SER A 17 -51.60 1.39 -10.26
C SER A 17 -50.89 2.72 -10.52
N ASP A 18 -49.64 2.68 -11.00
CA ASP A 18 -48.88 3.90 -11.30
C ASP A 18 -49.34 4.48 -12.66
N ALA A 19 -49.37 5.79 -12.76
CA ALA A 19 -49.66 6.44 -14.03
C ALA A 19 -48.61 6.08 -15.07
N PRO A 20 -49.00 5.73 -16.31
CA PRO A 20 -48.01 5.31 -17.31
C PRO A 20 -47.08 6.46 -17.68
N ASN A 21 -45.84 6.34 -17.31
CA ASN A 21 -44.76 7.26 -17.69
C ASN A 21 -43.49 6.41 -18.06
N ALA A 22 -43.42 6.08 -19.34
CA ALA A 22 -42.34 5.23 -19.88
C ALA A 22 -40.96 5.87 -19.73
N GLU A 23 -40.84 7.19 -19.80
CA GLU A 23 -39.59 7.92 -19.63
C GLU A 23 -39.06 7.78 -18.18
N ALA A 24 -39.95 8.06 -17.21
CA ALA A 24 -39.59 7.95 -15.80
C ALA A 24 -39.20 6.51 -15.42
N LEU A 25 -39.95 5.51 -15.93
CA LEU A 25 -39.65 4.10 -15.70
C LEU A 25 -38.28 3.71 -16.29
N ALA A 26 -38.02 4.05 -17.54
CA ALA A 26 -36.76 3.77 -18.20
C ALA A 26 -35.56 4.43 -17.50
N LYS A 27 -35.74 5.70 -17.08
CA LYS A 27 -34.72 6.45 -16.35
C LYS A 27 -34.45 5.86 -14.96
N ASN A 28 -35.45 5.43 -14.23
CA ASN A 28 -35.30 4.80 -12.91
C ASN A 28 -34.55 3.48 -13.01
N ILE A 29 -34.90 2.63 -13.99
CA ILE A 29 -34.20 1.36 -14.26
C ILE A 29 -32.74 1.62 -14.65
N ALA A 30 -32.49 2.53 -15.59
CA ALA A 30 -31.13 2.85 -16.04
C ALA A 30 -30.27 3.37 -14.89
N ASN A 31 -30.76 4.32 -14.10
CA ASN A 31 -30.04 4.88 -12.96
C ASN A 31 -29.76 3.83 -11.87
N ALA A 32 -30.70 2.92 -11.65
CA ALA A 32 -30.53 1.86 -10.65
C ALA A 32 -29.47 0.83 -11.08
N ILE A 33 -29.43 0.45 -12.37
CA ILE A 33 -28.45 -0.53 -12.89
C ILE A 33 -27.06 0.09 -12.98
N VAL A 34 -26.94 1.32 -13.49
CA VAL A 34 -25.63 1.97 -13.71
C VAL A 34 -24.84 2.09 -12.41
N GLN A 35 -25.47 2.49 -11.31
CA GLN A 35 -24.78 2.61 -10.02
C GLN A 35 -24.27 1.28 -9.44
N ARG A 36 -24.81 0.15 -9.88
CA ARG A 36 -24.46 -1.20 -9.41
C ARG A 36 -23.61 -1.99 -10.41
N SER A 37 -23.29 -1.37 -11.55
CA SER A 37 -22.39 -1.90 -12.55
C SER A 37 -20.99 -1.28 -12.45
N ILE A 38 -20.02 -1.82 -13.19
CA ILE A 38 -18.72 -1.16 -13.35
C ILE A 38 -18.90 0.01 -14.34
N MET A 39 -18.90 1.21 -13.82
CA MET A 39 -18.99 2.43 -14.62
C MET A 39 -17.65 2.73 -15.30
N ARG A 40 -17.67 3.30 -16.51
CA ARG A 40 -16.46 3.63 -17.26
C ARG A 40 -16.29 5.14 -17.39
N PHE A 41 -15.12 5.64 -17.05
CA PHE A 41 -14.76 7.05 -17.13
C PHE A 41 -13.40 7.23 -17.84
N THR A 42 -13.23 8.34 -18.52
CA THR A 42 -11.96 8.66 -19.19
C THR A 42 -10.84 8.92 -18.19
N SER A 43 -11.16 9.41 -16.98
CA SER A 43 -10.19 9.73 -15.93
C SER A 43 -10.85 9.80 -14.54
N ALA A 44 -10.04 9.85 -13.49
CA ALA A 44 -10.50 10.10 -12.13
C ALA A 44 -11.20 11.47 -11.99
N SER A 45 -10.73 12.51 -12.68
CA SER A 45 -11.35 13.82 -12.68
C SER A 45 -12.75 13.78 -13.32
N ASN A 46 -12.90 13.07 -14.45
CA ASN A 46 -14.18 12.89 -15.11
C ASN A 46 -15.18 12.11 -14.23
N ARG A 47 -14.73 11.03 -13.58
CA ARG A 47 -15.52 10.27 -12.61
C ARG A 47 -16.01 11.16 -11.47
N ASN A 48 -15.13 11.94 -10.84
CA ASN A 48 -15.46 12.78 -9.69
C ASN A 48 -16.40 13.94 -10.07
N ALA A 49 -16.30 14.45 -11.29
CA ALA A 49 -17.21 15.47 -11.81
C ALA A 49 -18.62 14.91 -12.11
N THR A 50 -18.71 13.63 -12.47
CA THR A 50 -19.98 12.96 -12.82
C THR A 50 -20.66 12.38 -11.58
N ILE A 51 -19.91 11.72 -10.69
CA ILE A 51 -20.43 11.12 -9.47
C ILE A 51 -20.15 12.06 -8.30
N THR A 52 -21.07 13.00 -8.06
CA THR A 52 -20.93 14.01 -6.99
C THR A 52 -21.30 13.46 -5.60
N ALA A 53 -22.05 12.36 -5.53
CA ALA A 53 -22.45 11.70 -4.29
C ALA A 53 -22.20 10.18 -4.42
N PRO A 54 -20.95 9.73 -4.37
CA PRO A 54 -20.64 8.32 -4.47
C PRO A 54 -21.12 7.54 -3.23
N VAL A 55 -21.52 6.29 -3.44
CA VAL A 55 -21.96 5.37 -2.38
C VAL A 55 -20.93 4.25 -2.25
N GLU A 56 -20.67 3.79 -1.02
CA GLU A 56 -19.76 2.68 -0.74
C GLU A 56 -20.10 1.45 -1.58
N GLY A 57 -19.04 0.82 -2.12
CA GLY A 57 -19.16 -0.34 -2.99
C GLY A 57 -19.38 -0.01 -4.47
N MET A 58 -19.49 1.27 -4.87
CA MET A 58 -19.51 1.63 -6.30
C MET A 58 -18.16 1.31 -6.95
N PHE A 59 -18.21 0.74 -8.17
CA PHE A 59 -17.04 0.44 -8.99
C PHE A 59 -16.92 1.36 -10.20
N ALA A 60 -15.69 1.75 -10.53
CA ALA A 60 -15.39 2.56 -11.71
C ALA A 60 -14.08 2.14 -12.36
N TRP A 61 -14.10 1.95 -13.69
CA TRP A 61 -12.94 1.75 -14.53
C TRP A 61 -12.44 3.10 -15.05
N LEU A 62 -11.16 3.40 -14.85
CA LEU A 62 -10.48 4.59 -15.38
C LEU A 62 -9.69 4.20 -16.62
N GLN A 63 -10.02 4.83 -17.76
CA GLN A 63 -9.45 4.48 -19.07
C GLN A 63 -8.05 5.05 -19.28
N ASP A 64 -7.70 6.17 -18.63
CA ASP A 64 -6.39 6.82 -18.72
C ASP A 64 -5.28 6.04 -18.01
N THR A 65 -5.64 5.24 -17.02
CA THR A 65 -4.70 4.49 -16.16
C THR A 65 -4.96 2.98 -16.17
N ASP A 66 -5.95 2.52 -16.92
CA ASP A 66 -6.40 1.11 -16.93
C ASP A 66 -6.66 0.55 -15.53
N LEU A 67 -7.30 1.35 -14.67
CA LEU A 67 -7.44 1.06 -13.25
C LEU A 67 -8.89 0.82 -12.85
N LEU A 68 -9.16 -0.33 -12.22
CA LEU A 68 -10.42 -0.56 -11.52
C LEU A 68 -10.35 0.07 -10.13
N THR A 69 -11.30 0.95 -9.84
CA THR A 69 -11.43 1.62 -8.54
C THR A 69 -12.76 1.27 -7.87
N VAL A 70 -12.77 1.31 -6.55
CA VAL A 70 -13.96 1.11 -5.71
C VAL A 70 -14.05 2.23 -4.69
N TYR A 71 -15.28 2.70 -4.41
CA TYR A 71 -15.50 3.70 -3.38
C TYR A 71 -15.65 3.03 -2.00
N SER A 72 -14.79 3.42 -1.05
CA SER A 72 -14.71 2.84 0.30
C SER A 72 -15.68 3.46 1.32
N GLY A 73 -16.59 4.33 0.87
CA GLY A 73 -17.40 5.17 1.76
C GLY A 73 -16.77 6.54 2.06
N SER A 74 -15.46 6.69 1.85
CA SER A 74 -14.73 7.94 2.09
C SER A 74 -13.85 8.37 0.90
N ALA A 75 -13.30 7.43 0.15
CA ALA A 75 -12.41 7.70 -0.98
C ALA A 75 -12.53 6.61 -2.06
N TRP A 76 -12.18 6.99 -3.31
CA TRP A 76 -11.98 6.04 -4.39
C TRP A 76 -10.58 5.43 -4.29
N LEU A 77 -10.50 4.12 -4.16
CA LEU A 77 -9.25 3.37 -4.01
C LEU A 77 -9.07 2.37 -5.16
N PRO A 78 -7.82 2.08 -5.57
CA PRO A 78 -7.54 0.95 -6.46
C PRO A 78 -8.07 -0.35 -5.86
N PHE A 79 -8.82 -1.11 -6.64
CA PHE A 79 -9.42 -2.36 -6.16
C PHE A 79 -8.38 -3.39 -5.71
N LEU A 80 -7.31 -3.56 -6.50
CA LEU A 80 -6.24 -4.50 -6.17
C LEU A 80 -5.08 -3.88 -5.36
N GLY A 81 -5.10 -2.55 -5.13
CA GLY A 81 -3.95 -1.85 -4.59
C GLY A 81 -2.78 -1.82 -5.59
N THR A 82 -1.69 -1.16 -5.23
CA THR A 82 -0.51 -1.01 -6.07
C THR A 82 0.72 -1.51 -5.33
N THR A 83 1.47 -2.42 -5.95
CA THR A 83 2.80 -2.81 -5.47
C THR A 83 3.77 -1.67 -5.72
N VAL A 84 4.53 -1.28 -4.70
CA VAL A 84 5.59 -0.29 -4.79
C VAL A 84 6.89 -0.85 -4.22
N GLY A 85 8.01 -0.27 -4.63
CA GLY A 85 9.31 -0.68 -4.10
C GLY A 85 10.40 0.33 -4.45
N ASP A 86 11.54 0.15 -3.81
CA ASP A 86 12.78 0.89 -4.09
C ASP A 86 13.98 -0.04 -3.97
N LYS A 87 15.02 0.27 -4.72
CA LYS A 87 16.28 -0.47 -4.72
C LYS A 87 17.46 0.49 -4.76
N LYS A 88 18.43 0.27 -3.89
CA LYS A 88 19.69 1.02 -3.82
C LYS A 88 20.88 0.08 -3.95
N ASN A 89 21.78 0.41 -4.86
CA ASN A 89 22.97 -0.40 -5.13
C ASN A 89 24.21 0.08 -4.35
N ASP A 90 24.13 1.24 -3.72
CA ASP A 90 25.18 1.83 -2.89
C ASP A 90 25.68 0.86 -1.80
N ALA A 91 26.95 0.99 -1.45
CA ALA A 91 27.58 0.22 -0.39
C ALA A 91 28.07 1.13 0.73
N TYR A 92 27.83 0.72 1.97
CA TYR A 92 28.21 1.49 3.15
C TYR A 92 28.51 0.59 4.35
N GLU A 93 29.15 1.19 5.35
CA GLU A 93 29.49 0.58 6.62
C GLU A 93 28.72 1.24 7.77
N ALA A 94 28.30 0.46 8.75
CA ALA A 94 27.65 0.96 9.97
C ALA A 94 28.14 0.22 11.20
N LYS A 95 28.21 0.95 12.35
CA LYS A 95 28.66 0.42 13.65
C LYS A 95 27.61 0.54 14.74
N ALA A 96 26.51 1.26 14.46
CA ALA A 96 25.45 1.47 15.46
C ALA A 96 24.80 0.14 15.84
N THR A 97 24.59 -0.07 17.13
CA THR A 97 23.93 -1.27 17.66
C THR A 97 22.41 -1.10 17.79
N SER A 98 21.91 0.12 17.62
CA SER A 98 20.49 0.42 17.47
C SER A 98 20.14 0.66 16.01
N TYR A 99 18.91 0.37 15.62
CA TYR A 99 18.43 0.64 14.26
C TYR A 99 18.51 2.13 13.92
N THR A 100 19.18 2.46 12.83
CA THR A 100 19.46 3.81 12.40
C THR A 100 19.65 3.89 10.89
N THR A 101 19.66 5.11 10.36
CA THR A 101 20.11 5.43 8.99
C THR A 101 21.53 6.00 8.98
N ALA A 102 22.19 6.19 10.14
CA ALA A 102 23.55 6.68 10.24
C ALA A 102 24.55 5.62 9.77
N PHE A 103 25.57 6.04 9.03
CA PHE A 103 26.63 5.18 8.51
C PHE A 103 28.01 5.77 8.86
N THR A 104 29.05 4.95 8.77
CA THR A 104 30.42 5.35 9.15
C THR A 104 31.34 5.51 7.96
N ALA A 105 31.11 4.78 6.88
CA ALA A 105 31.90 4.86 5.65
C ALA A 105 31.07 4.40 4.44
N GLY A 106 31.51 4.79 3.23
CA GLY A 106 30.83 4.48 1.99
C GLY A 106 29.83 5.55 1.57
N SER A 107 28.88 5.16 0.74
CA SER A 107 27.78 6.02 0.25
C SER A 107 26.45 5.45 0.73
N TYR A 108 25.57 6.30 1.24
CA TYR A 108 24.27 5.90 1.73
C TYR A 108 23.16 6.77 1.12
N GLU A 109 22.22 6.09 0.48
CA GLU A 109 20.94 6.65 0.09
C GLU A 109 19.81 5.97 0.86
N HIS A 110 18.77 6.72 1.19
CA HIS A 110 17.57 6.11 1.78
C HIS A 110 16.94 5.13 0.79
N CYS A 111 16.76 3.89 1.22
CA CYS A 111 16.01 2.88 0.48
C CYS A 111 14.62 2.80 1.11
N GLY A 112 13.60 3.18 0.35
CA GLY A 112 12.23 3.21 0.85
C GLY A 112 11.24 3.71 -0.18
N ALA A 113 9.96 3.47 0.07
CA ALA A 113 8.86 3.84 -0.81
C ALA A 113 7.68 4.42 -0.03
N SER A 114 6.95 5.34 -0.67
CA SER A 114 5.65 5.84 -0.20
C SER A 114 4.55 5.07 -0.91
N TRP A 115 3.47 4.79 -0.20
CA TRP A 115 2.37 3.97 -0.70
C TRP A 115 1.05 4.33 -0.02
N VAL A 116 -0.05 3.87 -0.59
CA VAL A 116 -1.41 4.05 -0.06
C VAL A 116 -1.93 2.69 0.39
N ALA A 117 -2.48 2.64 1.59
CA ALA A 117 -3.02 1.40 2.15
C ALA A 117 -4.18 0.86 1.29
N PRO A 118 -4.17 -0.44 0.95
CA PRO A 118 -5.24 -1.08 0.23
C PRO A 118 -6.52 -1.18 1.07
N LEU A 119 -7.63 -1.53 0.43
CA LEU A 119 -8.93 -1.71 1.11
C LEU A 119 -8.88 -2.72 2.26
N SER A 120 -8.07 -3.76 2.14
CA SER A 120 -7.90 -4.77 3.19
C SER A 120 -7.21 -4.25 4.46
N GLY A 121 -6.54 -3.09 4.39
CA GLY A 121 -5.70 -2.59 5.46
C GLY A 121 -4.49 -3.47 5.75
N LYS A 122 -4.03 -4.28 4.78
CA LYS A 122 -2.95 -5.24 4.93
C LYS A 122 -1.95 -5.13 3.78
N VAL A 123 -0.66 -5.19 4.09
CA VAL A 123 0.42 -5.26 3.10
C VAL A 123 1.46 -6.29 3.52
N LYS A 124 2.08 -6.94 2.54
CA LYS A 124 3.31 -7.72 2.75
C LYS A 124 4.49 -6.81 2.45
N ILE A 125 5.41 -6.67 3.40
CA ILE A 125 6.65 -5.93 3.24
C ILE A 125 7.78 -6.95 3.09
N THR A 126 8.48 -6.89 1.96
CA THR A 126 9.68 -7.68 1.69
C THR A 126 10.89 -6.77 1.74
N VAL A 127 11.88 -7.14 2.54
CA VAL A 127 13.16 -6.44 2.64
C VAL A 127 14.28 -7.35 2.18
N GLY A 128 15.25 -6.81 1.46
CA GLY A 128 16.42 -7.56 0.99
C GLY A 128 17.69 -6.73 1.03
N ALA A 129 18.82 -7.41 1.21
CA ALA A 129 20.13 -6.78 1.13
C ALA A 129 21.24 -7.82 0.89
N ARG A 130 22.40 -7.36 0.41
CA ARG A 130 23.67 -8.07 0.54
C ARG A 130 24.39 -7.52 1.76
N VAL A 131 24.72 -8.39 2.70
CA VAL A 131 25.31 -8.02 3.99
C VAL A 131 26.51 -8.88 4.35
N GLN A 132 27.39 -8.36 5.18
CA GLN A 132 28.56 -9.00 5.77
C GLN A 132 28.86 -8.32 7.11
N ASN A 133 29.64 -8.95 7.99
CA ASN A 133 30.20 -8.30 9.18
C ASN A 133 31.72 -8.43 9.21
N SER A 134 32.39 -7.57 9.98
CA SER A 134 33.83 -7.65 10.21
C SER A 134 34.26 -8.85 11.06
N SER A 135 33.31 -9.47 11.76
CA SER A 135 33.50 -10.64 12.64
C SER A 135 32.32 -11.62 12.50
N THR A 136 32.16 -12.50 13.49
CA THR A 136 30.98 -13.38 13.63
C THR A 136 29.71 -12.65 14.13
N ALA A 137 29.79 -11.33 14.32
CA ALA A 137 28.64 -10.49 14.67
C ALA A 137 27.63 -10.41 13.52
N GLY A 138 26.44 -9.92 13.83
CA GLY A 138 25.33 -9.78 12.88
C GLY A 138 25.30 -8.41 12.20
N SER A 139 24.99 -8.42 10.91
CA SER A 139 24.56 -7.27 10.14
C SER A 139 23.05 -7.41 9.88
N LEU A 140 22.27 -6.48 10.38
CA LEU A 140 20.81 -6.55 10.40
C LEU A 140 20.21 -5.35 9.68
N ILE A 141 19.19 -5.60 8.86
CA ILE A 141 18.39 -4.58 8.15
C ILE A 141 16.93 -4.86 8.34
N SER A 142 16.16 -3.83 8.66
CA SER A 142 14.74 -3.97 9.02
C SER A 142 13.93 -2.78 8.52
N PRO A 143 12.66 -2.95 8.16
CA PRO A 143 11.80 -1.86 7.75
C PRO A 143 11.29 -1.04 8.96
N GLU A 144 11.12 0.24 8.73
CA GLU A 144 10.34 1.15 9.58
C GLU A 144 9.21 1.72 8.74
N THR A 145 7.97 1.57 9.20
CA THR A 145 6.79 2.13 8.52
C THR A 145 6.22 3.29 9.32
N ARG A 146 5.91 4.39 8.61
CA ARG A 146 5.38 5.63 9.17
C ARG A 146 4.12 6.09 8.44
N LEU A 147 3.26 6.81 9.13
CA LEU A 147 2.10 7.49 8.55
C LEU A 147 2.56 8.71 7.72
N GLY A 148 1.98 8.88 6.53
CA GLY A 148 2.27 9.99 5.63
C GLY A 148 3.09 9.59 4.41
N SER A 149 3.18 10.48 3.42
CA SER A 149 3.81 10.22 2.12
C SER A 149 5.30 10.62 2.04
N THR A 150 5.82 11.35 3.03
CA THR A 150 7.22 11.80 3.04
C THR A 150 8.11 10.77 3.72
N LEU A 151 9.06 10.21 2.99
CA LEU A 151 9.95 9.15 3.46
C LEU A 151 10.67 9.54 4.76
N GLY A 152 10.51 8.69 5.79
CA GLY A 152 11.12 8.87 7.10
C GLY A 152 10.45 9.90 8.00
N SER A 153 9.34 10.51 7.59
CA SER A 153 8.55 11.47 8.35
C SER A 153 7.21 10.88 8.80
N GLY A 154 6.60 11.49 9.80
CA GLY A 154 5.31 11.08 10.34
C GLY A 154 5.42 10.16 11.56
N ALA A 155 4.27 9.84 12.16
CA ALA A 155 4.20 8.94 13.31
C ALA A 155 4.63 7.52 12.93
N VAL A 156 5.40 6.85 13.79
CA VAL A 156 5.83 5.48 13.60
C VAL A 156 4.63 4.54 13.77
N VAL A 157 4.36 3.73 12.77
CA VAL A 157 3.33 2.69 12.76
C VAL A 157 3.94 1.33 13.05
N GLU A 158 5.13 1.07 12.51
CA GLU A 158 5.90 -0.14 12.77
C GLU A 158 7.37 0.20 13.00
N THR A 159 7.89 -0.21 14.14
CA THR A 159 9.30 -0.02 14.53
C THR A 159 10.16 -1.13 13.93
N PRO A 160 11.39 -0.83 13.47
CA PRO A 160 12.31 -1.86 13.01
C PRO A 160 12.70 -2.81 14.16
N THR A 161 12.62 -4.11 13.91
CA THR A 161 13.03 -5.16 14.84
C THR A 161 13.76 -6.28 14.09
N ASP A 162 14.47 -7.14 14.82
CA ASP A 162 15.18 -8.26 14.23
C ASP A 162 14.25 -9.33 13.65
N SER A 163 13.01 -9.38 14.14
CA SER A 163 12.01 -10.39 13.76
C SER A 163 11.34 -10.12 12.41
N ILE A 164 11.32 -8.88 11.95
CA ILE A 164 10.67 -8.48 10.68
C ILE A 164 11.68 -8.12 9.60
N GLY A 165 12.98 -8.17 9.92
CA GLY A 165 14.07 -7.82 9.04
C GLY A 165 14.89 -9.01 8.57
N PHE A 166 15.86 -8.75 7.71
CA PHE A 166 16.88 -9.71 7.29
C PHE A 166 18.15 -9.54 8.11
N SER A 167 18.75 -10.64 8.55
CA SER A 167 20.01 -10.65 9.27
C SER A 167 20.96 -11.74 8.74
N HIS A 168 22.24 -11.46 8.79
CA HIS A 168 23.31 -12.43 8.53
C HIS A 168 24.43 -12.23 9.54
N TYR A 169 24.99 -13.35 9.99
CA TYR A 169 26.10 -13.42 10.95
C TYR A 169 27.33 -13.99 10.26
N GLY A 170 28.45 -13.26 10.30
CA GLY A 170 29.72 -13.73 9.78
C GLY A 170 30.41 -12.82 8.79
N VAL A 171 31.64 -13.24 8.43
CA VAL A 171 32.58 -12.47 7.61
C VAL A 171 32.42 -12.66 6.10
N THR A 172 31.53 -13.53 5.67
CA THR A 172 31.23 -13.75 4.24
C THR A 172 30.02 -12.96 3.81
N TYR A 173 30.01 -12.48 2.56
CA TYR A 173 28.83 -11.86 2.02
C TYR A 173 27.69 -12.86 1.84
N ALA A 174 26.53 -12.50 2.31
CA ALA A 174 25.27 -13.16 2.01
C ALA A 174 24.29 -12.16 1.41
N ARG A 175 23.50 -12.58 0.43
CA ARG A 175 22.32 -11.88 -0.05
C ARG A 175 21.09 -12.67 0.36
N GLY A 176 20.14 -12.01 0.98
CA GLY A 176 18.90 -12.65 1.39
C GLY A 176 17.78 -11.64 1.55
N THR A 177 16.61 -12.18 1.83
CA THR A 177 15.36 -11.42 2.02
C THR A 177 14.61 -11.94 3.24
N ALA A 178 13.82 -11.07 3.83
CA ALA A 178 12.79 -11.42 4.80
C ALA A 178 11.48 -10.74 4.40
N ALA A 179 10.36 -11.35 4.75
CA ALA A 179 9.05 -10.78 4.49
C ALA A 179 8.16 -10.96 5.72
N HIS A 180 7.29 -9.97 5.96
CA HIS A 180 6.29 -10.02 7.01
C HIS A 180 4.99 -9.35 6.56
N LEU A 181 3.93 -9.59 7.30
CA LEU A 181 2.61 -9.03 7.08
C LEU A 181 2.38 -7.88 8.07
N LEU A 182 2.16 -6.67 7.54
CA LEU A 182 1.70 -5.52 8.31
C LEU A 182 0.19 -5.37 8.14
N THR A 183 -0.55 -5.26 9.25
CA THR A 183 -2.01 -5.20 9.30
C THR A 183 -2.50 -4.02 10.13
N GLY A 184 -3.83 -3.76 10.12
CA GLY A 184 -4.44 -2.68 10.91
C GLY A 184 -4.23 -1.30 10.33
N LEU A 185 -3.89 -1.22 9.04
CA LEU A 185 -3.73 0.04 8.33
C LEU A 185 -5.09 0.66 8.00
N THR A 186 -5.16 1.98 7.99
CA THR A 186 -6.35 2.70 7.54
C THR A 186 -6.42 2.69 6.02
N PRO A 187 -7.44 2.06 5.41
CA PRO A 187 -7.58 2.03 3.95
C PRO A 187 -7.56 3.44 3.35
N GLY A 188 -6.79 3.62 2.28
CA GLY A 188 -6.65 4.91 1.60
C GLY A 188 -5.73 5.92 2.26
N ALA A 189 -5.25 5.68 3.47
CA ALA A 189 -4.24 6.54 4.09
C ALA A 189 -2.86 6.31 3.46
N SER A 190 -2.07 7.39 3.40
CA SER A 190 -0.69 7.33 2.91
C SER A 190 0.25 6.87 4.01
N TYR A 191 1.18 6.00 3.63
CA TYR A 191 2.27 5.51 4.47
C TYR A 191 3.60 5.61 3.72
N ASN A 192 4.68 5.51 4.46
CA ASN A 192 6.02 5.35 3.89
C ASN A 192 6.80 4.30 4.67
N THR A 193 7.55 3.48 3.96
CA THR A 193 8.41 2.44 4.55
C THR A 193 9.83 2.67 4.09
N ARG A 194 10.79 2.68 5.01
CA ARG A 194 12.22 2.81 4.74
C ARG A 194 13.00 1.73 5.48
N LEU A 195 14.21 1.42 4.98
CA LEU A 195 15.10 0.46 5.62
C LEU A 195 16.04 1.17 6.61
N LEU A 196 16.13 0.60 7.81
CA LEU A 196 17.13 0.93 8.83
C LEU A 196 18.07 -0.27 9.02
N HIS A 197 19.25 -0.01 9.53
CA HIS A 197 20.28 -1.01 9.75
C HIS A 197 20.88 -0.91 11.15
N ARG A 198 21.50 -2.00 11.61
CA ARG A 198 22.32 -2.05 12.82
C ARG A 198 23.40 -3.13 12.74
N CYS A 199 24.43 -2.99 13.56
CA CYS A 199 25.36 -4.05 13.91
C CYS A 199 24.90 -4.74 15.20
N SER A 200 25.08 -6.03 15.39
CA SER A 200 24.67 -6.71 16.62
C SER A 200 25.60 -6.48 17.80
N VAL A 201 26.86 -6.10 17.54
CA VAL A 201 27.92 -5.99 18.56
C VAL A 201 28.64 -4.65 18.43
N THR A 202 28.88 -4.00 19.57
CA THR A 202 29.66 -2.76 19.66
C THR A 202 31.12 -3.00 19.25
N GLY A 203 31.66 -2.07 18.45
CA GLY A 203 33.03 -2.13 17.97
C GLY A 203 33.19 -2.85 16.61
N GLU A 204 32.25 -3.69 16.23
CA GLU A 204 32.23 -4.37 14.97
C GLU A 204 31.61 -3.53 13.83
N THR A 205 31.90 -3.88 12.60
CA THR A 205 31.43 -3.17 11.41
C THR A 205 30.50 -4.06 10.59
N ALA A 206 29.28 -3.58 10.39
CA ALA A 206 28.30 -4.18 9.49
C ALA A 206 28.42 -3.54 8.11
N PHE A 207 28.44 -4.35 7.04
CA PHE A 207 28.52 -3.93 5.65
C PHE A 207 27.19 -4.22 4.95
N PHE A 208 26.69 -3.24 4.20
CA PHE A 208 25.41 -3.30 3.51
C PHE A 208 25.57 -2.85 2.06
N ALA A 209 24.92 -3.56 1.14
CA ALA A 209 24.81 -3.17 -0.27
C ALA A 209 23.58 -3.81 -0.91
N PHE A 210 23.17 -3.33 -2.10
CA PHE A 210 22.05 -3.88 -2.89
C PHE A 210 20.77 -4.06 -2.06
N ARG A 211 20.40 -3.01 -1.34
CA ARG A 211 19.19 -2.99 -0.52
C ARG A 211 17.95 -2.87 -1.38
N GLU A 212 16.91 -3.51 -0.97
CA GLU A 212 15.61 -3.41 -1.62
C GLU A 212 14.47 -3.51 -0.61
N VAL A 213 13.41 -2.80 -0.87
CA VAL A 213 12.14 -2.91 -0.16
C VAL A 213 11.01 -2.98 -1.18
N ILE A 214 10.08 -3.90 -0.96
CA ILE A 214 8.86 -4.06 -1.77
C ILE A 214 7.68 -4.10 -0.82
N VAL A 215 6.64 -3.33 -1.12
CA VAL A 215 5.37 -3.31 -0.40
C VAL A 215 4.29 -3.78 -1.36
N GLU A 216 3.66 -4.90 -1.03
CA GLU A 216 2.65 -5.57 -1.83
C GLU A 216 1.31 -5.55 -1.09
N PRO A 217 0.21 -5.11 -1.72
CA PRO A 217 -1.11 -5.22 -1.13
C PRO A 217 -1.49 -6.70 -0.93
N VAL A 218 -2.17 -6.99 0.17
CA VAL A 218 -2.71 -8.33 0.49
C VAL A 218 -4.22 -8.20 0.66
N SER A 219 -4.96 -9.11 0.06
CA SER A 219 -6.43 -9.20 0.15
C SER A 219 -6.89 -9.80 1.48
#